data_dd8f698001ace7169f072c32b61b63dc
#
_entry.id   dd8f698001ace7169f072c32b61b63dc
#
_cell.length_a   1.000
_cell.length_b   1.000
_cell.length_c   1.000
_cell.angle_alpha   90.00
_cell.angle_beta   90.00
_cell.angle_gamma   90.00
#
_symmetry.space_group_name_H-M   'P 1'
#
loop_
_entity.id
_entity.type
_entity.pdbx_description
1 polymer ?
#
loop_
_entity_poly.entity_id
_entity_poly.type
_entity_poly.pdbx_seq_one_letter_code
_entity_poly.pdbx_strand_id
1 'polypeptide(L)'
;MIKELRIENLRRHKSTHIELGEEERTIVVTGANGAGKSTIIEAIVFALVGESRLGRSGLDRLVRRGAEIEGLEVEMAFTIDGGEWRIIRRREGKTSSAVLSVNGQPLVEGVKAVTEAVENLLGMDSQGIKLAVVAQQKELDALTKMGGAARARAIGRLLRLDALERAKDEARLSWRSSVTSLDAIPPTGDLQDLSRQLTDAQNIWSAASLAE
;
A
#
# COMPACT_ATOMS: atom_id res chain seq x y z
N MET A 1 -15.68 -2.60 -7.41
CA MET A 1 -16.64 -3.66 -7.06
C MET A 1 -16.12 -5.01 -7.53
N ILE A 2 -16.20 -6.07 -6.71
CA ILE A 2 -15.79 -7.43 -7.15
C ILE A 2 -16.83 -7.94 -8.13
N LYS A 3 -16.41 -8.54 -9.24
CA LYS A 3 -17.25 -9.10 -10.30
C LYS A 3 -17.22 -10.62 -10.33
N GLU A 4 -16.04 -11.18 -10.08
CA GLU A 4 -15.81 -12.60 -10.19
C GLU A 4 -14.78 -13.06 -9.17
N LEU A 5 -14.97 -14.23 -8.59
CA LEU A 5 -13.99 -14.90 -7.73
C LEU A 5 -13.94 -16.39 -8.08
N ARG A 6 -12.79 -16.86 -8.53
CA ARG A 6 -12.50 -18.29 -8.73
C ARG A 6 -11.49 -18.75 -7.70
N ILE A 7 -11.75 -19.88 -7.12
CA ILE A 7 -10.94 -20.48 -6.06
C ILE A 7 -10.68 -21.94 -6.43
N GLU A 8 -9.41 -22.30 -6.57
CA GLU A 8 -8.97 -23.67 -6.79
C GLU A 8 -8.07 -24.11 -5.64
N ASN A 9 -8.37 -25.29 -5.08
CA ASN A 9 -7.59 -25.96 -4.05
C ASN A 9 -7.25 -25.14 -2.82
N LEU A 10 -8.17 -24.25 -2.39
CA LEU A 10 -8.00 -23.46 -1.18
C LEU A 10 -8.76 -24.09 0.00
N ARG A 11 -8.03 -24.63 0.96
CA ARG A 11 -8.57 -25.30 2.16
C ARG A 11 -9.63 -26.37 1.84
N ARG A 12 -10.94 -26.06 2.01
CA ARG A 12 -12.06 -26.94 1.72
C ARG A 12 -12.60 -26.80 0.31
N HIS A 13 -12.30 -25.70 -0.36
CA HIS A 13 -12.72 -25.47 -1.74
C HIS A 13 -11.79 -26.22 -2.70
N LYS A 14 -12.33 -27.21 -3.39
CA LYS A 14 -11.63 -27.89 -4.49
C LYS A 14 -11.69 -26.99 -5.72
N SER A 15 -12.89 -26.56 -6.08
CA SER A 15 -13.17 -25.61 -7.14
C SER A 15 -14.44 -24.85 -6.74
N THR A 16 -14.37 -23.53 -6.78
CA THR A 16 -15.51 -22.65 -6.47
C THR A 16 -15.45 -21.45 -7.38
N HIS A 17 -16.56 -21.17 -8.04
CA HIS A 17 -16.72 -20.02 -8.90
C HIS A 17 -17.92 -19.19 -8.42
N ILE A 18 -17.69 -17.91 -8.20
CA ILE A 18 -18.69 -16.93 -7.76
C ILE A 18 -18.69 -15.81 -8.77
N GLU A 19 -19.79 -15.60 -9.46
CA GLU A 19 -20.04 -14.46 -10.33
C GLU A 19 -20.99 -13.50 -9.62
N LEU A 20 -20.76 -12.21 -9.74
CA LEU A 20 -21.53 -11.15 -9.12
C LEU A 20 -22.10 -10.25 -10.20
N GLY A 21 -23.40 -10.11 -10.20
CA GLY A 21 -24.10 -9.21 -11.11
C GLY A 21 -23.70 -7.74 -10.90
N GLU A 22 -23.94 -6.91 -11.90
CA GLU A 22 -23.56 -5.49 -11.86
C GLU A 22 -24.28 -4.67 -10.79
N GLU A 23 -25.48 -5.12 -10.39
CA GLU A 23 -26.32 -4.47 -9.39
C GLU A 23 -26.15 -5.06 -7.98
N GLU A 24 -25.45 -6.19 -7.85
CA GLU A 24 -25.32 -6.90 -6.58
C GLU A 24 -24.26 -6.24 -5.68
N ARG A 25 -24.73 -5.57 -4.63
CA ARG A 25 -23.86 -4.90 -3.64
C ARG A 25 -23.59 -5.74 -2.39
N THR A 26 -24.35 -6.78 -2.16
CA THR A 26 -24.29 -7.60 -0.94
C THR A 26 -24.49 -9.06 -1.28
N ILE A 27 -23.60 -9.91 -0.78
CA ILE A 27 -23.68 -11.36 -0.90
C ILE A 27 -23.84 -11.95 0.50
N VAL A 28 -24.79 -12.85 0.64
CA VAL A 28 -24.98 -13.61 1.86
C VAL A 28 -24.54 -15.05 1.63
N VAL A 29 -23.46 -15.46 2.31
CA VAL A 29 -22.95 -16.83 2.26
C VAL A 29 -23.48 -17.62 3.45
N THR A 30 -24.34 -18.61 3.20
CA THR A 30 -24.92 -19.48 4.21
C THR A 30 -24.40 -20.91 4.10
N GLY A 31 -24.54 -21.70 5.16
CA GLY A 31 -24.15 -23.10 5.18
C GLY A 31 -23.72 -23.57 6.57
N ALA A 32 -23.47 -24.88 6.72
CA ALA A 32 -23.06 -25.51 7.95
C ALA A 32 -21.71 -24.99 8.49
N ASN A 33 -21.46 -25.18 9.79
CA ASN A 33 -20.16 -24.85 10.37
C ASN A 33 -19.07 -25.69 9.71
N GLY A 34 -17.94 -25.05 9.36
CA GLY A 34 -16.84 -25.71 8.67
C GLY A 34 -17.03 -25.91 7.16
N ALA A 35 -18.14 -25.45 6.54
CA ALA A 35 -18.37 -25.55 5.09
C ALA A 35 -17.41 -24.73 4.23
N GLY A 36 -16.63 -23.83 4.83
CA GLY A 36 -15.67 -23.01 4.07
C GLY A 36 -16.12 -21.56 3.87
N LYS A 37 -17.22 -21.11 4.47
CA LYS A 37 -17.73 -19.72 4.33
C LYS A 37 -16.65 -18.65 4.54
N SER A 38 -15.89 -18.75 5.63
CA SER A 38 -14.80 -17.82 5.94
C SER A 38 -13.60 -17.95 5.00
N THR A 39 -13.50 -19.07 4.27
CA THR A 39 -12.42 -19.30 3.30
C THR A 39 -12.61 -18.45 2.05
N ILE A 40 -13.84 -18.06 1.71
CA ILE A 40 -14.12 -17.12 0.61
C ILE A 40 -13.49 -15.75 0.92
N ILE A 41 -13.65 -15.24 2.14
CA ILE A 41 -13.00 -13.99 2.56
C ILE A 41 -11.48 -14.15 2.55
N GLU A 42 -10.97 -15.31 2.97
CA GLU A 42 -9.52 -15.59 2.94
C GLU A 42 -8.97 -15.64 1.50
N ALA A 43 -9.77 -16.11 0.53
CA ALA A 43 -9.43 -16.06 -0.89
C ALA A 43 -9.31 -14.62 -1.38
N ILE A 44 -10.23 -13.74 -1.02
CA ILE A 44 -10.17 -12.30 -1.37
C ILE A 44 -8.90 -11.66 -0.78
N VAL A 45 -8.61 -11.90 0.49
CA VAL A 45 -7.38 -11.40 1.13
C VAL A 45 -6.13 -11.94 0.42
N PHE A 46 -6.09 -13.23 0.11
CA PHE A 46 -4.98 -13.83 -0.61
C PHE A 46 -4.82 -13.23 -2.01
N ALA A 47 -5.91 -13.02 -2.76
CA ALA A 47 -5.87 -12.37 -4.06
C ALA A 47 -5.27 -10.96 -3.97
N LEU A 48 -5.72 -10.13 -3.03
CA LEU A 48 -5.27 -8.75 -2.90
C LEU A 48 -3.83 -8.64 -2.38
N VAL A 49 -3.49 -9.37 -1.32
CA VAL A 49 -2.24 -9.15 -0.56
C VAL A 49 -1.19 -10.24 -0.80
N GLY A 50 -1.58 -11.43 -1.28
CA GLY A 50 -0.67 -12.57 -1.46
C GLY A 50 -0.25 -13.24 -0.16
N GLU A 51 -0.99 -13.04 0.92
CA GLU A 51 -0.75 -13.62 2.23
C GLU A 51 -2.01 -14.25 2.79
N SER A 52 -1.84 -15.19 3.73
CA SER A 52 -2.98 -15.63 4.53
C SER A 52 -3.34 -14.56 5.56
N ARG A 53 -4.49 -14.71 6.20
CA ARG A 53 -4.87 -13.89 7.36
C ARG A 53 -3.87 -13.98 8.52
N LEU A 54 -3.13 -15.10 8.59
CA LEU A 54 -2.06 -15.34 9.56
C LEU A 54 -0.67 -14.89 9.07
N GLY A 55 -0.63 -14.12 7.97
CA GLY A 55 0.61 -13.68 7.32
C GLY A 55 1.21 -14.76 6.40
N ARG A 56 2.45 -14.54 5.96
CA ARG A 56 3.15 -15.43 5.01
C ARG A 56 3.37 -16.85 5.55
N SER A 57 3.62 -17.00 6.84
CA SER A 57 3.80 -18.30 7.48
C SER A 57 2.55 -19.19 7.45
N GLY A 58 1.39 -18.61 7.17
CA GLY A 58 0.12 -19.33 7.04
C GLY A 58 -0.20 -19.84 5.64
N LEU A 59 0.62 -19.52 4.62
CA LEU A 59 0.33 -19.86 3.21
C LEU A 59 0.23 -21.37 2.97
N ASP A 60 1.10 -22.17 3.59
CA ASP A 60 1.07 -23.63 3.42
C ASP A 60 -0.23 -24.25 3.95
N ARG A 61 -0.88 -23.59 4.90
CA ARG A 61 -2.18 -24.01 5.46
C ARG A 61 -3.36 -23.60 4.60
N LEU A 62 -3.14 -22.79 3.56
CA LEU A 62 -4.17 -22.41 2.60
C LEU A 62 -4.38 -23.51 1.58
N VAL A 63 -3.32 -24.20 1.16
CA VAL A 63 -3.41 -25.28 0.17
C VAL A 63 -4.31 -26.39 0.72
N ARG A 64 -5.21 -26.86 -0.14
CA ARG A 64 -6.09 -27.98 0.18
C ARG A 64 -5.27 -29.24 0.44
N ARG A 65 -5.60 -29.97 1.50
CA ARG A 65 -4.94 -31.26 1.78
C ARG A 65 -5.15 -32.24 0.64
N GLY A 66 -4.08 -32.83 0.14
CA GLY A 66 -4.07 -33.72 -1.01
C GLY A 66 -3.95 -33.02 -2.36
N ALA A 67 -3.76 -31.69 -2.35
CA ALA A 67 -3.53 -30.89 -3.57
C ALA A 67 -2.19 -30.13 -3.49
N GLU A 68 -1.23 -30.70 -2.75
CA GLU A 68 0.09 -30.08 -2.54
C GLU A 68 0.91 -29.97 -3.82
N ILE A 69 0.63 -30.83 -4.80
CA ILE A 69 1.30 -30.85 -6.12
C ILE A 69 0.63 -29.87 -7.06
N GLU A 70 -0.72 -29.93 -7.17
CA GLU A 70 -1.50 -29.03 -8.03
C GLU A 70 -1.46 -27.59 -7.56
N GLY A 71 -1.23 -27.41 -6.25
CA GLY A 71 -1.21 -26.11 -5.62
C GLY A 71 -2.58 -25.47 -5.49
N LEU A 72 -2.59 -24.22 -5.04
CA LEU A 72 -3.80 -23.39 -4.98
C LEU A 72 -3.73 -22.27 -6.02
N GLU A 73 -4.89 -21.87 -6.52
CA GLU A 73 -5.06 -20.70 -7.35
C GLU A 73 -6.25 -19.88 -6.88
N VAL A 74 -6.09 -18.58 -6.84
CA VAL A 74 -7.20 -17.63 -6.66
C VAL A 74 -7.12 -16.61 -7.77
N GLU A 75 -8.23 -16.47 -8.48
CA GLU A 75 -8.46 -15.44 -9.48
C GLU A 75 -9.59 -14.55 -9.02
N MET A 76 -9.41 -13.25 -9.11
CA MET A 76 -10.42 -12.25 -8.75
C MET A 76 -10.48 -11.14 -9.79
N ALA A 77 -11.68 -10.92 -10.34
CA ALA A 77 -11.97 -9.78 -11.21
C ALA A 77 -12.79 -8.73 -10.46
N PHE A 78 -12.45 -7.46 -10.65
CA PHE A 78 -13.10 -6.33 -9.99
C PHE A 78 -12.98 -5.06 -10.83
N THR A 79 -13.84 -4.07 -10.54
CA THR A 79 -13.81 -2.76 -11.19
C THR A 79 -13.45 -1.67 -10.21
N ILE A 80 -12.53 -0.78 -10.60
CA ILE A 80 -12.16 0.45 -9.90
C ILE A 80 -11.98 1.55 -10.95
N ASP A 81 -12.58 2.71 -10.72
CA ASP A 81 -12.46 3.91 -11.55
C ASP A 81 -12.70 3.66 -13.05
N GLY A 82 -13.65 2.78 -13.36
CA GLY A 82 -14.01 2.41 -14.73
C GLY A 82 -13.08 1.40 -15.40
N GLY A 83 -11.99 1.01 -14.77
CA GLY A 83 -11.10 -0.05 -15.25
C GLY A 83 -11.53 -1.43 -14.77
N GLU A 84 -11.41 -2.44 -15.63
CA GLU A 84 -11.59 -3.84 -15.30
C GLU A 84 -10.25 -4.46 -14.90
N TRP A 85 -10.13 -4.83 -13.65
CA TRP A 85 -8.91 -5.39 -13.06
C TRP A 85 -9.08 -6.88 -12.80
N ARG A 86 -8.00 -7.63 -13.03
CA ARG A 86 -7.97 -9.07 -12.76
C ARG A 86 -6.66 -9.44 -12.09
N ILE A 87 -6.75 -10.12 -10.94
CA ILE A 87 -5.60 -10.63 -10.18
C ILE A 87 -5.67 -12.15 -10.21
N ILE A 88 -4.56 -12.78 -10.54
CA ILE A 88 -4.37 -14.23 -10.44
C ILE A 88 -3.19 -14.48 -9.53
N ARG A 89 -3.39 -15.25 -8.47
CA ARG A 89 -2.30 -15.70 -7.59
C ARG A 89 -2.32 -17.22 -7.47
N ARG A 90 -1.13 -17.79 -7.60
CA ARG A 90 -0.90 -19.22 -7.48
C ARG A 90 0.13 -19.51 -6.41
N ARG A 91 0.02 -20.69 -5.81
CA ARG A 91 1.04 -21.25 -4.93
C ARG A 91 1.16 -22.75 -5.18
N GLU A 92 2.34 -23.16 -5.66
CA GLU A 92 2.71 -24.54 -5.93
C GLU A 92 3.90 -24.90 -5.04
N GLY A 93 3.70 -25.77 -4.06
CA GLY A 93 4.70 -26.08 -3.07
C GLY A 93 5.17 -24.81 -2.32
N LYS A 94 6.45 -24.48 -2.46
CA LYS A 94 7.05 -23.27 -1.86
C LYS A 94 7.07 -22.06 -2.81
N THR A 95 6.74 -22.25 -4.09
CA THR A 95 6.75 -21.21 -5.11
C THR A 95 5.41 -20.49 -5.15
N SER A 96 5.45 -19.19 -5.28
CA SER A 96 4.25 -18.36 -5.49
C SER A 96 4.45 -17.50 -6.72
N SER A 97 3.39 -17.33 -7.50
CA SER A 97 3.33 -16.42 -8.64
C SER A 97 2.11 -15.51 -8.53
N ALA A 98 2.18 -14.37 -9.17
CA ALA A 98 1.07 -13.43 -9.25
C ALA A 98 1.12 -12.64 -10.56
N VAL A 99 -0.06 -12.34 -11.11
CA VAL A 99 -0.25 -11.50 -12.28
C VAL A 99 -1.40 -10.54 -12.00
N LEU A 100 -1.22 -9.28 -12.34
CA LEU A 100 -2.25 -8.24 -12.35
C LEU A 100 -2.46 -7.81 -13.80
N SER A 101 -3.71 -7.81 -14.24
CA SER A 101 -4.11 -7.37 -15.56
C SER A 101 -5.14 -6.23 -15.45
N VAL A 102 -5.18 -5.36 -16.44
CA VAL A 102 -6.20 -4.31 -16.59
C VAL A 102 -6.76 -4.34 -18.00
N ASN A 103 -8.08 -4.32 -18.12
CA ASN A 103 -8.81 -4.38 -19.40
C ASN A 103 -8.31 -5.53 -20.30
N GLY A 104 -8.06 -6.71 -19.70
CA GLY A 104 -7.60 -7.90 -20.37
C GLY A 104 -6.10 -7.94 -20.73
N GLN A 105 -5.33 -6.87 -20.46
CA GLN A 105 -3.90 -6.82 -20.74
C GLN A 105 -3.08 -7.00 -19.46
N PRO A 106 -2.06 -7.88 -19.44
CA PRO A 106 -1.14 -7.99 -18.32
C PRO A 106 -0.44 -6.66 -18.05
N LEU A 107 -0.45 -6.20 -16.79
CA LEU A 107 0.18 -4.96 -16.36
C LEU A 107 1.45 -5.22 -15.56
N VAL A 108 1.38 -6.14 -14.60
CA VAL A 108 2.46 -6.44 -13.66
C VAL A 108 2.49 -7.92 -13.33
N GLU A 109 3.69 -8.50 -13.25
CA GLU A 109 3.93 -9.88 -12.83
C GLU A 109 4.89 -9.95 -11.64
N GLY A 110 4.73 -10.99 -10.83
CA GLY A 110 5.53 -11.24 -9.64
C GLY A 110 4.83 -10.86 -8.34
N VAL A 111 5.07 -11.67 -7.31
CA VAL A 111 4.31 -11.58 -6.04
C VAL A 111 4.43 -10.21 -5.37
N LYS A 112 5.65 -9.66 -5.31
CA LYS A 112 5.91 -8.37 -4.66
C LYS A 112 5.36 -7.22 -5.50
N ALA A 113 5.67 -7.20 -6.80
CA ALA A 113 5.26 -6.14 -7.71
C ALA A 113 3.73 -6.04 -7.83
N VAL A 114 3.02 -7.18 -7.91
CA VAL A 114 1.54 -7.21 -7.90
C VAL A 114 0.99 -6.69 -6.57
N THR A 115 1.62 -7.03 -5.43
CA THR A 115 1.16 -6.53 -4.13
C THR A 115 1.32 -5.01 -4.04
N GLU A 116 2.47 -4.46 -4.42
CA GLU A 116 2.73 -3.02 -4.46
C GLU A 116 1.77 -2.30 -5.43
N ALA A 117 1.49 -2.87 -6.60
CA ALA A 117 0.52 -2.31 -7.55
C ALA A 117 -0.91 -2.28 -6.97
N VAL A 118 -1.32 -3.33 -6.25
CA VAL A 118 -2.63 -3.38 -5.57
C VAL A 118 -2.70 -2.38 -4.42
N GLU A 119 -1.63 -2.24 -3.62
CA GLU A 119 -1.54 -1.25 -2.55
C GLU A 119 -1.68 0.18 -3.10
N ASN A 120 -1.00 0.48 -4.20
CA ASN A 120 -1.10 1.76 -4.89
C ASN A 120 -2.50 1.99 -5.47
N LEU A 121 -3.09 0.99 -6.13
CA LEU A 121 -4.43 1.05 -6.71
C LEU A 121 -5.51 1.31 -5.64
N LEU A 122 -5.40 0.63 -4.48
CA LEU A 122 -6.32 0.78 -3.37
C LEU A 122 -5.97 1.96 -2.45
N GLY A 123 -4.75 2.50 -2.56
CA GLY A 123 -4.24 3.56 -1.71
C GLY A 123 -4.08 3.16 -0.24
N MET A 124 -3.85 1.88 0.03
CA MET A 124 -3.68 1.31 1.38
C MET A 124 -2.55 0.29 1.37
N ASP A 125 -1.83 0.17 2.48
CA ASP A 125 -0.89 -0.93 2.69
C ASP A 125 -1.60 -2.28 2.90
N SER A 126 -0.87 -3.38 2.82
CA SER A 126 -1.41 -4.73 3.01
C SER A 126 -2.12 -4.92 4.36
N GLN A 127 -1.74 -4.19 5.40
CA GLN A 127 -2.40 -4.24 6.71
C GLN A 127 -3.75 -3.50 6.67
N GLY A 128 -3.79 -2.33 6.03
CA GLY A 128 -5.02 -1.57 5.80
C GLY A 128 -6.03 -2.37 4.96
N ILE A 129 -5.56 -3.02 3.88
CA ILE A 129 -6.40 -3.88 3.04
C ILE A 129 -7.00 -5.03 3.86
N LYS A 130 -6.18 -5.73 4.67
CA LYS A 130 -6.67 -6.80 5.54
C LYS A 130 -7.73 -6.31 6.53
N LEU A 131 -7.53 -5.16 7.15
CA LEU A 131 -8.48 -4.56 8.08
C LEU A 131 -9.78 -4.12 7.38
N ALA A 132 -9.68 -3.56 6.17
CA ALA A 132 -10.84 -3.09 5.41
C ALA A 132 -11.69 -4.25 4.87
N VAL A 133 -11.05 -5.31 4.36
CA VAL A 133 -11.74 -6.47 3.75
C VAL A 133 -12.32 -7.40 4.81
N VAL A 134 -11.70 -7.49 5.98
CA VAL A 134 -12.07 -8.46 7.01
C VAL A 134 -12.59 -7.74 8.26
N ALA A 135 -13.75 -7.13 8.16
CA ALA A 135 -14.49 -6.69 9.35
C ALA A 135 -15.04 -7.91 10.12
N GLN A 136 -14.19 -8.68 10.79
CA GLN A 136 -14.64 -9.78 11.63
C GLN A 136 -15.09 -9.28 12.98
N GLN A 137 -16.10 -9.97 13.52
CA GLN A 137 -16.63 -9.74 14.86
C GLN A 137 -15.51 -9.74 15.94
N LYS A 138 -14.48 -10.59 15.78
CA LYS A 138 -13.30 -10.63 16.65
C LYS A 138 -12.28 -9.50 16.43
N GLU A 139 -12.25 -8.89 15.26
CA GLU A 139 -11.32 -7.80 14.95
C GLU A 139 -11.90 -6.42 15.30
N LEU A 140 -13.23 -6.26 15.22
CA LEU A 140 -13.91 -5.13 15.87
C LEU A 140 -13.68 -5.16 17.38
N ASP A 141 -13.74 -6.33 18.02
CA ASP A 141 -13.34 -6.51 19.41
C ASP A 141 -11.84 -6.23 19.65
N ALA A 142 -10.97 -6.51 18.66
CA ALA A 142 -9.55 -6.19 18.76
C ALA A 142 -9.32 -4.67 18.70
N LEU A 143 -10.00 -3.94 17.84
CA LEU A 143 -9.94 -2.47 17.79
C LEU A 143 -10.41 -1.83 19.10
N THR A 144 -11.44 -2.38 19.75
CA THR A 144 -11.92 -1.87 21.05
C THR A 144 -10.93 -2.17 22.18
N LYS A 145 -10.20 -3.28 22.10
CA LYS A 145 -9.19 -3.70 23.09
C LYS A 145 -7.81 -3.09 22.86
N MET A 146 -7.56 -2.46 21.71
CA MET A 146 -6.31 -1.76 21.43
C MET A 146 -6.17 -0.53 22.30
N GLY A 147 -4.95 -0.28 22.81
CA GLY A 147 -4.61 1.00 23.45
C GLY A 147 -4.78 2.17 22.47
N GLY A 148 -5.02 3.39 23.00
CA GLY A 148 -5.38 4.56 22.21
C GLY A 148 -4.46 4.83 21.01
N ALA A 149 -3.14 4.78 21.19
CA ALA A 149 -2.17 5.01 20.11
C ALA A 149 -2.19 3.92 19.01
N ALA A 150 -2.41 2.65 19.37
CA ALA A 150 -2.52 1.56 18.41
C ALA A 150 -3.82 1.65 17.61
N ARG A 151 -4.93 2.01 18.29
CA ARG A 151 -6.23 2.24 17.67
C ARG A 151 -6.20 3.43 16.71
N ALA A 152 -5.60 4.54 17.09
CA ALA A 152 -5.45 5.72 16.24
C ALA A 152 -4.67 5.38 14.96
N ARG A 153 -3.57 4.62 15.06
CA ARG A 153 -2.81 4.14 13.89
C ARG A 153 -3.64 3.22 12.99
N ALA A 154 -4.40 2.28 13.57
CA ALA A 154 -5.25 1.38 12.79
C ALA A 154 -6.35 2.15 12.03
N ILE A 155 -7.00 3.12 12.70
CA ILE A 155 -8.00 4.00 12.09
C ILE A 155 -7.34 4.92 11.04
N GLY A 156 -6.15 5.45 11.32
CA GLY A 156 -5.37 6.28 10.38
C GLY A 156 -5.11 5.55 9.05
N ARG A 157 -4.74 4.28 9.10
CA ARG A 157 -4.58 3.43 7.90
C ARG A 157 -5.89 3.23 7.14
N LEU A 158 -6.98 2.92 7.85
CA LEU A 158 -8.31 2.79 7.23
C LEU A 158 -8.77 4.08 6.53
N LEU A 159 -8.45 5.23 7.11
CA LEU A 159 -8.77 6.56 6.57
C LEU A 159 -7.73 7.08 5.56
N ARG A 160 -6.73 6.28 5.20
CA ARG A 160 -5.62 6.68 4.29
C ARG A 160 -4.84 7.91 4.76
N LEU A 161 -4.73 8.12 6.07
CA LEU A 161 -4.03 9.25 6.64
C LEU A 161 -2.50 9.11 6.57
N ASP A 162 -1.97 7.93 6.26
CA ASP A 162 -0.53 7.66 6.14
C ASP A 162 0.15 8.55 5.08
N ALA A 163 -0.58 8.93 4.01
CA ALA A 163 -0.09 9.88 3.01
C ALA A 163 0.09 11.30 3.60
N LEU A 164 -0.84 11.72 4.45
CA LEU A 164 -0.76 13.00 5.15
C LEU A 164 0.36 13.00 6.21
N GLU A 165 0.56 11.89 6.92
CA GLU A 165 1.67 11.76 7.88
C GLU A 165 3.01 11.83 7.17
N ARG A 166 3.18 11.14 6.04
CA ARG A 166 4.40 11.23 5.20
C ARG A 166 4.63 12.66 4.69
N ALA A 167 3.61 13.30 4.14
CA ALA A 167 3.71 14.68 3.66
C ALA A 167 4.10 15.65 4.80
N LYS A 168 3.57 15.46 5.99
CA LYS A 168 3.93 16.24 7.20
C LYS A 168 5.39 16.02 7.59
N ASP A 169 5.89 14.77 7.55
CA ASP A 169 7.27 14.47 7.92
C ASP A 169 8.25 15.00 6.86
N GLU A 170 7.93 14.91 5.57
CA GLU A 170 8.70 15.54 4.50
C GLU A 170 8.72 17.07 4.63
N ALA A 171 7.60 17.70 4.89
CA ALA A 171 7.53 19.13 5.14
C ALA A 171 8.36 19.57 6.36
N ARG A 172 8.37 18.76 7.44
CA ARG A 172 9.22 18.99 8.61
C ARG A 172 10.71 18.88 8.29
N LEU A 173 11.10 17.89 7.51
CA LEU A 173 12.50 17.72 7.11
C LEU A 173 12.94 18.87 6.21
N SER A 174 12.13 19.25 5.23
CA SER A 174 12.37 20.39 4.35
C SER A 174 12.47 21.70 5.13
N TRP A 175 11.57 21.93 6.09
CA TRP A 175 11.62 23.10 6.96
C TRP A 175 12.92 23.15 7.79
N ARG A 176 13.32 22.02 8.42
CA ARG A 176 14.57 21.94 9.18
C ARG A 176 15.79 22.23 8.32
N SER A 177 15.85 21.66 7.10
CA SER A 177 16.98 21.93 6.19
C SER A 177 17.03 23.41 5.77
N SER A 178 15.88 24.03 5.51
CA SER A 178 15.79 25.45 5.20
C SER A 178 16.24 26.34 6.35
N VAL A 179 15.83 26.03 7.60
CA VAL A 179 16.30 26.74 8.80
C VAL A 179 17.81 26.61 8.95
N THR A 180 18.37 25.39 8.82
CA THR A 180 19.81 25.19 8.91
C THR A 180 20.56 25.96 7.82
N SER A 181 20.00 26.04 6.61
CA SER A 181 20.60 26.82 5.50
C SER A 181 20.53 28.33 5.78
N LEU A 182 19.47 28.82 6.40
CA LEU A 182 19.34 30.23 6.84
C LEU A 182 20.35 30.58 7.94
N ASP A 183 20.50 29.68 8.92
CA ASP A 183 21.47 29.86 10.01
C ASP A 183 22.93 29.85 9.51
N ALA A 184 23.19 29.20 8.36
CA ALA A 184 24.50 29.18 7.70
C ALA A 184 24.80 30.46 6.90
N ILE A 185 23.83 31.36 6.70
CA ILE A 185 24.04 32.65 6.04
C ILE A 185 24.70 33.59 7.06
N PRO A 186 25.91 34.12 6.80
CA PRO A 186 26.58 35.01 7.72
C PRO A 186 25.73 36.26 7.99
N PRO A 187 25.74 36.78 9.20
CA PRO A 187 24.97 37.97 9.56
C PRO A 187 25.38 39.16 8.67
N THR A 188 24.40 39.97 8.33
CA THR A 188 24.47 41.11 7.38
C THR A 188 25.57 42.14 7.68
N GLY A 189 26.29 42.00 8.78
CA GLY A 189 27.48 42.83 9.13
C GLY A 189 28.59 42.75 8.08
N ASP A 190 28.77 41.59 7.43
CA ASP A 190 29.81 41.40 6.40
C ASP A 190 29.48 42.15 5.11
N LEU A 191 28.22 42.41 4.77
CA LEU A 191 27.82 43.18 3.59
C LEU A 191 28.16 44.66 3.70
N GLN A 192 28.12 45.24 4.90
CA GLN A 192 28.53 46.64 5.14
C GLN A 192 30.05 46.77 5.05
N ASP A 193 30.79 45.79 5.56
CA ASP A 193 32.24 45.75 5.46
C ASP A 193 32.72 45.54 4.02
N LEU A 194 32.06 44.65 3.27
CA LEU A 194 32.30 44.43 1.84
C LEU A 194 32.00 45.68 1.02
N SER A 195 30.91 46.39 1.33
CA SER A 195 30.56 47.65 0.63
C SER A 195 31.55 48.75 0.93
N ARG A 196 32.09 48.84 2.16
CA ARG A 196 33.20 49.74 2.49
C ARG A 196 34.49 49.41 1.74
N GLN A 197 34.91 48.17 1.75
CA GLN A 197 36.08 47.69 1.02
C GLN A 197 35.98 47.98 -0.47
N LEU A 198 34.78 47.79 -1.07
CA LEU A 198 34.51 48.10 -2.48
C LEU A 198 34.64 49.61 -2.75
N THR A 199 34.08 50.45 -1.89
CA THR A 199 34.18 51.91 -1.98
C THR A 199 35.62 52.38 -1.82
N ASP A 200 36.38 51.83 -0.91
CA ASP A 200 37.78 52.15 -0.70
C ASP A 200 38.67 51.71 -1.92
N ALA A 201 38.40 50.53 -2.46
CA ALA A 201 39.07 50.06 -3.65
C ALA A 201 38.77 50.95 -4.90
N GLN A 202 37.52 51.38 -5.05
CA GLN A 202 37.11 52.29 -6.11
C GLN A 202 37.78 53.70 -5.98
N ASN A 203 37.93 54.19 -4.75
CA ASN A 203 38.60 55.47 -4.48
C ASN A 203 40.11 55.41 -4.77
N ILE A 204 40.76 54.26 -4.40
CA ILE A 204 42.16 54.04 -4.71
C ILE A 204 42.37 53.94 -6.24
N TRP A 205 41.51 53.23 -6.94
CA TRP A 205 41.62 53.10 -8.38
C TRP A 205 41.42 54.43 -9.12
N SER A 206 40.43 55.25 -8.71
CA SER A 206 40.19 56.58 -9.26
C SER A 206 41.32 57.55 -8.99
N ALA A 207 41.95 57.53 -7.83
CA ALA A 207 43.10 58.30 -7.50
C ALA A 207 44.34 57.93 -8.34
N ALA A 208 44.54 56.65 -8.58
CA ALA A 208 45.64 56.16 -9.42
C ALA A 208 45.45 56.51 -10.92
N SER A 209 44.21 56.53 -11.42
CA SER A 209 43.87 56.89 -12.79
C SER A 209 43.94 58.43 -13.08
N LEU A 210 44.01 59.25 -12.05
CA LEU A 210 44.19 60.72 -12.18
C LEU A 210 45.66 61.13 -12.09
N ALA A 211 46.56 60.23 -11.78
CA ALA A 211 48.02 60.48 -11.64
C ALA A 211 48.85 60.07 -12.89
N GLU A 212 48.19 59.56 -13.93
CA GLU A 212 48.73 59.36 -15.27
C GLU A 212 48.29 60.50 -16.22
#